data_5f49840857ab3d6c4bda1b98c200cff2
#
_entry.id   5f49840857ab3d6c4bda1b98c200cff2
#
_cell.length_a   1.000
_cell.length_b   1.000
_cell.length_c   1.000
_cell.angle_alpha   90.00
_cell.angle_beta   90.00
_cell.angle_gamma   90.00
#
_symmetry.space_group_name_H-M   'P 1'
#
loop_
_entity.id
_entity.type
_entity.pdbx_description
1 polymer ?
#
loop_
_entity_poly.entity_id
_entity_poly.type
_entity_poly.pdbx_seq_one_letter_code
_entity_poly.pdbx_strand_id
1 'polypeptide(L)'
;MEQFTTLNKNREYVRSLQKEVGATADGVYGPNTHKLVKAYYDIPVMIHMGKIVPVDSPLDINLSAPLYELDDGTKNWYTRKSDPDTICVHWGGLNSRHCYNVFNTARGRHVSSHFLIGRNHKTDEYEILQCLDTGLVAYHAGKFNKYSIGVDICMHPEEKYWEKTKKWYPDATLNILKIQEKRVHGRKCVMIGDEFADVCREFLYSLREATNL
;
A
#
# COMPACT_ATOMS: atom_id res chain seq x y z
N MET A 1 16.13 3.05 -7.43
CA MET A 1 16.68 1.68 -7.27
C MET A 1 16.31 1.05 -5.92
N GLU A 2 15.87 1.83 -4.94
CA GLU A 2 15.56 1.33 -3.58
C GLU A 2 14.26 0.51 -3.48
N GLN A 3 13.29 0.77 -4.35
CA GLN A 3 11.97 0.15 -4.32
C GLN A 3 11.95 -1.39 -4.42
N PHE A 4 13.03 -1.98 -4.90
CA PHE A 4 13.14 -3.44 -5.06
C PHE A 4 14.20 -4.06 -4.16
N THR A 5 14.57 -3.40 -3.07
CA THR A 5 15.69 -3.82 -2.20
C THR A 5 15.50 -5.23 -1.64
N THR A 6 14.28 -5.60 -1.24
CA THR A 6 14.01 -6.94 -0.69
C THR A 6 14.13 -8.02 -1.77
N LEU A 7 13.62 -7.79 -2.97
CA LEU A 7 13.80 -8.68 -4.12
C LEU A 7 15.28 -8.87 -4.45
N ASN A 8 16.04 -7.78 -4.47
CA ASN A 8 17.48 -7.79 -4.82
C ASN A 8 18.37 -8.48 -3.78
N LYS A 9 17.85 -8.78 -2.59
CA LYS A 9 18.55 -9.65 -1.62
C LYS A 9 18.55 -11.11 -2.06
N ASN A 10 17.58 -11.54 -2.87
CA ASN A 10 17.50 -12.90 -3.41
C ASN A 10 17.84 -12.91 -4.90
N ARG A 11 19.13 -12.74 -5.21
CA ARG A 11 19.61 -12.65 -6.59
C ARG A 11 19.33 -13.90 -7.44
N GLU A 12 19.31 -15.09 -6.83
CA GLU A 12 19.02 -16.33 -7.57
C GLU A 12 17.55 -16.37 -8.02
N TYR A 13 16.64 -16.01 -7.12
CA TYR A 13 15.22 -15.85 -7.46
C TYR A 13 15.03 -14.82 -8.57
N VAL A 14 15.68 -13.65 -8.45
CA VAL A 14 15.57 -12.59 -9.47
C VAL A 14 16.11 -13.08 -10.83
N ARG A 15 17.24 -13.79 -10.87
CA ARG A 15 17.75 -14.37 -12.12
C ARG A 15 16.80 -15.40 -12.73
N SER A 16 16.18 -16.24 -11.89
CA SER A 16 15.19 -17.22 -12.37
C SER A 16 13.98 -16.52 -12.97
N LEU A 17 13.43 -15.55 -12.27
CA LEU A 17 12.31 -14.74 -12.75
C LEU A 17 12.66 -13.99 -14.03
N GLN A 18 13.86 -13.38 -14.11
CA GLN A 18 14.32 -12.70 -15.33
C GLN A 18 14.39 -13.62 -16.54
N LYS A 19 14.87 -14.86 -16.37
CA LYS A 19 14.87 -15.87 -17.46
C LYS A 19 13.45 -16.21 -17.88
N GLU A 20 12.55 -16.38 -16.93
CA GLU A 20 11.14 -16.71 -17.16
C GLU A 20 10.43 -15.63 -18.00
N VAL A 21 10.66 -14.36 -17.68
CA VAL A 21 10.01 -13.22 -18.36
C VAL A 21 10.81 -12.67 -19.56
N GLY A 22 11.91 -13.32 -19.94
CA GLY A 22 12.73 -12.89 -21.07
C GLY A 22 13.60 -11.65 -20.82
N ALA A 23 13.91 -11.35 -19.56
CA ALA A 23 14.81 -10.26 -19.18
C ALA A 23 16.28 -10.71 -19.12
N THR A 24 17.22 -9.75 -19.13
CA THR A 24 18.63 -10.02 -18.84
C THR A 24 18.80 -10.55 -17.43
N ALA A 25 19.35 -11.76 -17.27
CA ALA A 25 19.44 -12.46 -16.00
C ALA A 25 20.67 -12.01 -15.17
N ASP A 26 20.73 -10.73 -14.83
CA ASP A 26 21.81 -10.12 -14.01
C ASP A 26 21.60 -10.27 -12.49
N GLY A 27 20.38 -10.66 -12.09
CA GLY A 27 19.99 -10.79 -10.68
C GLY A 27 19.65 -9.45 -10.01
N VAL A 28 19.39 -8.42 -10.80
CA VAL A 28 18.97 -7.09 -10.31
C VAL A 28 17.55 -6.80 -10.81
N TYR A 29 16.59 -6.80 -9.90
CA TYR A 29 15.23 -6.40 -10.21
C TYR A 29 15.16 -4.88 -10.32
N GLY A 30 14.96 -4.38 -11.51
CA GLY A 30 14.87 -2.96 -11.83
C GLY A 30 13.63 -2.64 -12.68
N PRO A 31 13.47 -1.38 -13.11
CA PRO A 31 12.29 -0.95 -13.90
C PRO A 31 12.07 -1.77 -15.18
N ASN A 32 13.13 -2.15 -15.88
CA ASN A 32 13.03 -2.97 -17.09
C ASN A 32 12.52 -4.38 -16.79
N THR A 33 13.06 -5.03 -15.75
CA THR A 33 12.56 -6.34 -15.29
C THR A 33 11.11 -6.23 -14.87
N HIS A 34 10.75 -5.19 -14.09
CA HIS A 34 9.38 -4.97 -13.65
C HIS A 34 8.39 -4.81 -14.82
N LYS A 35 8.77 -4.07 -15.85
CA LYS A 35 7.94 -3.92 -17.07
C LYS A 35 7.67 -5.27 -17.74
N LEU A 36 8.69 -6.13 -17.86
CA LEU A 36 8.55 -7.45 -18.47
C LEU A 36 7.73 -8.40 -17.58
N VAL A 37 7.92 -8.34 -16.27
CA VAL A 37 7.11 -9.10 -15.29
C VAL A 37 5.62 -8.74 -15.42
N LYS A 38 5.28 -7.45 -15.48
CA LYS A 38 3.90 -7.01 -15.67
C LYS A 38 3.33 -7.49 -17.00
N ALA A 39 4.12 -7.43 -18.08
CA ALA A 39 3.68 -7.90 -19.40
C ALA A 39 3.51 -9.43 -19.43
N TYR A 40 4.32 -10.18 -18.69
CA TYR A 40 4.28 -11.63 -18.61
C TYR A 40 3.05 -12.16 -17.88
N TYR A 41 2.76 -11.59 -16.71
CA TYR A 41 1.60 -12.01 -15.91
C TYR A 41 0.27 -11.45 -16.41
N ASP A 42 0.29 -10.33 -17.15
CA ASP A 42 -0.90 -9.61 -17.66
C ASP A 42 -1.96 -9.26 -16.59
N ILE A 43 -1.56 -9.29 -15.33
CA ILE A 43 -2.35 -8.89 -14.15
C ILE A 43 -1.47 -8.12 -13.17
N PRO A 44 -2.05 -7.36 -12.24
CA PRO A 44 -1.30 -6.68 -11.18
C PRO A 44 -0.39 -7.63 -10.39
N VAL A 45 0.75 -7.12 -9.95
CA VAL A 45 1.71 -7.88 -9.14
C VAL A 45 2.08 -7.12 -7.87
N MET A 46 2.36 -7.86 -6.79
CA MET A 46 2.88 -7.31 -5.54
C MET A 46 4.19 -7.99 -5.13
N ILE A 47 4.87 -7.38 -4.15
CA ILE A 47 6.00 -8.01 -3.47
C ILE A 47 5.50 -8.66 -2.18
N HIS A 48 5.57 -9.98 -2.11
CA HIS A 48 5.20 -10.77 -0.94
C HIS A 48 6.36 -11.67 -0.52
N MET A 49 6.83 -11.52 0.73
CA MET A 49 7.91 -12.32 1.30
C MET A 49 9.18 -12.36 0.42
N GLY A 50 9.54 -11.22 -0.21
CA GLY A 50 10.69 -11.11 -1.08
C GLY A 50 10.52 -11.73 -2.47
N LYS A 51 9.29 -12.01 -2.89
CA LYS A 51 8.95 -12.55 -4.21
C LYS A 51 7.89 -11.70 -4.90
N ILE A 52 7.86 -11.77 -6.22
CA ILE A 52 6.75 -11.24 -7.02
C ILE A 52 5.60 -12.24 -6.97
N VAL A 53 4.42 -11.75 -6.66
CA VAL A 53 3.18 -12.55 -6.62
C VAL A 53 2.14 -11.85 -7.47
N PRO A 54 1.53 -12.54 -8.46
CA PRO A 54 0.37 -12.04 -9.18
C PRO A 54 -0.83 -11.89 -8.24
N VAL A 55 -1.63 -10.84 -8.46
CA VAL A 55 -2.79 -10.51 -7.61
C VAL A 55 -3.95 -10.13 -8.51
N ASP A 56 -5.07 -10.78 -8.34
CA ASP A 56 -6.33 -10.43 -9.03
C ASP A 56 -6.93 -9.15 -8.42
N SER A 57 -6.19 -8.06 -8.56
CA SER A 57 -6.53 -6.76 -7.98
C SER A 57 -7.39 -5.94 -8.94
N PRO A 58 -8.39 -5.18 -8.45
CA PRO A 58 -9.21 -4.31 -9.29
C PRO A 58 -8.41 -3.17 -9.93
N LEU A 59 -7.26 -2.87 -9.37
CA LEU A 59 -6.34 -1.82 -9.83
C LEU A 59 -4.91 -2.32 -9.86
N ASP A 60 -4.10 -1.69 -10.71
CA ASP A 60 -2.65 -1.91 -10.71
C ASP A 60 -2.04 -1.52 -9.35
N ILE A 61 -1.10 -2.33 -8.87
CA ILE A 61 -0.40 -2.08 -7.62
C ILE A 61 0.88 -1.30 -7.94
N ASN A 62 0.92 -0.05 -7.51
CA ASN A 62 2.08 0.81 -7.74
C ASN A 62 3.19 0.47 -6.74
N LEU A 63 4.26 -0.14 -7.24
CA LEU A 63 5.45 -0.49 -6.44
C LEU A 63 6.46 0.67 -6.34
N SER A 64 6.17 1.86 -6.87
CA SER A 64 7.12 2.98 -6.95
C SER A 64 7.29 3.79 -5.67
N ALA A 65 6.58 3.42 -4.60
CA ALA A 65 6.54 4.19 -3.36
C ALA A 65 6.98 3.40 -2.10
N PRO A 66 8.05 2.61 -2.13
CA PRO A 66 8.48 1.85 -0.96
C PRO A 66 9.06 2.75 0.13
N LEU A 67 8.69 2.47 1.37
CA LEU A 67 9.19 3.15 2.57
C LEU A 67 10.29 2.31 3.22
N TYR A 68 11.51 2.43 2.77
CA TYR A 68 12.61 1.66 3.34
C TYR A 68 13.40 2.44 4.39
N GLU A 69 13.59 3.74 4.18
CA GLU A 69 14.37 4.61 5.08
C GLU A 69 13.68 5.98 5.18
N LEU A 70 13.71 6.56 6.38
CA LEU A 70 13.30 7.94 6.60
C LEU A 70 14.42 8.90 6.15
N ASP A 71 14.11 10.18 6.02
CA ASP A 71 15.08 11.23 5.62
C ASP A 71 16.35 11.28 6.52
N ASP A 72 16.23 10.79 7.76
CA ASP A 72 17.34 10.71 8.73
C ASP A 72 18.08 9.37 8.72
N GLY A 73 17.78 8.48 7.77
CA GLY A 73 18.33 7.13 7.68
C GLY A 73 17.71 6.11 8.62
N THR A 74 16.73 6.51 9.43
CA THR A 74 16.02 5.59 10.32
C THR A 74 15.06 4.71 9.53
N LYS A 75 15.09 3.39 9.79
CA LYS A 75 14.19 2.45 9.15
C LYS A 75 12.78 2.54 9.75
N ASN A 76 11.80 2.73 8.90
CA ASN A 76 10.39 2.73 9.31
C ASN A 76 9.74 1.32 9.19
N TRP A 77 10.54 0.30 9.44
CA TRP A 77 10.19 -1.11 9.40
C TRP A 77 11.23 -1.95 10.12
N TYR A 78 10.94 -3.22 10.38
CA TYR A 78 11.91 -4.19 10.87
C TYR A 78 11.70 -5.58 10.23
N THR A 79 12.67 -6.47 10.40
CA THR A 79 12.61 -7.81 9.80
C THR A 79 11.55 -8.67 10.47
N ARG A 80 10.70 -9.31 9.67
CA ARG A 80 9.70 -10.26 10.12
C ARG A 80 10.36 -11.59 10.52
N LYS A 81 9.88 -12.21 11.59
CA LYS A 81 10.38 -13.50 12.09
C LYS A 81 9.46 -14.67 11.77
N SER A 82 8.20 -14.43 11.45
CA SER A 82 7.18 -15.41 11.10
C SER A 82 6.28 -14.84 10.01
N ASP A 83 5.65 -15.68 9.24
CA ASP A 83 4.68 -15.24 8.23
C ASP A 83 3.54 -14.47 8.89
N PRO A 84 2.94 -13.50 8.20
CA PRO A 84 1.74 -12.83 8.69
C PRO A 84 0.56 -13.81 8.69
N ASP A 85 -0.35 -13.66 9.62
CA ASP A 85 -1.57 -14.45 9.75
C ASP A 85 -2.84 -13.60 9.68
N THR A 86 -2.70 -12.30 9.51
CA THR A 86 -3.80 -11.33 9.61
C THR A 86 -3.58 -10.15 8.67
N ILE A 87 -4.66 -9.65 8.08
CA ILE A 87 -4.68 -8.33 7.43
C ILE A 87 -5.31 -7.34 8.41
N CYS A 88 -4.59 -6.28 8.74
CA CYS A 88 -5.06 -5.23 9.64
C CYS A 88 -5.37 -3.96 8.84
N VAL A 89 -6.65 -3.59 8.82
CA VAL A 89 -7.14 -2.45 8.05
C VAL A 89 -7.26 -1.24 8.95
N HIS A 90 -6.68 -0.13 8.52
CA HIS A 90 -6.75 1.16 9.17
C HIS A 90 -7.33 2.21 8.22
N TRP A 91 -7.57 3.40 8.73
CA TRP A 91 -7.77 4.59 7.89
C TRP A 91 -6.58 5.54 8.05
N GLY A 92 -5.96 5.88 6.93
CA GLY A 92 -5.01 6.99 6.85
C GLY A 92 -5.78 8.29 6.67
N GLY A 93 -5.43 9.32 7.41
CA GLY A 93 -6.24 10.55 7.48
C GLY A 93 -6.32 11.43 6.24
N LEU A 94 -5.78 11.02 5.08
CA LEU A 94 -5.58 11.89 3.91
C LEU A 94 -5.54 11.04 2.63
N ASN A 95 -5.25 11.64 1.46
CA ASN A 95 -5.03 10.87 0.24
C ASN A 95 -3.79 9.97 0.34
N SER A 96 -3.67 9.02 -0.58
CA SER A 96 -2.58 8.03 -0.60
C SER A 96 -1.18 8.68 -0.58
N ARG A 97 -0.97 9.70 -1.39
CA ARG A 97 0.32 10.41 -1.47
C ARG A 97 0.67 11.15 -0.17
N HIS A 98 -0.33 11.72 0.48
CA HIS A 98 -0.09 12.41 1.76
C HIS A 98 0.20 11.40 2.88
N CYS A 99 -0.53 10.29 2.94
CA CYS A 99 -0.22 9.18 3.87
C CYS A 99 1.20 8.67 3.64
N TYR A 100 1.57 8.46 2.38
CA TYR A 100 2.93 8.08 2.00
C TYR A 100 3.99 9.09 2.49
N ASN A 101 3.77 10.39 2.26
CA ASN A 101 4.69 11.43 2.72
C ASN A 101 4.81 11.47 4.24
N VAL A 102 3.71 11.30 4.98
CA VAL A 102 3.73 11.22 6.45
C VAL A 102 4.58 10.05 6.91
N PHE A 103 4.47 8.89 6.26
CA PHE A 103 5.28 7.72 6.61
C PHE A 103 6.76 7.89 6.31
N ASN A 104 7.11 8.68 5.30
CA ASN A 104 8.51 9.02 4.97
C ASN A 104 9.12 10.11 5.87
N THR A 105 8.29 11.01 6.40
CA THR A 105 8.77 12.20 7.15
C THR A 105 8.50 12.14 8.65
N ALA A 106 8.03 11.01 9.17
CA ALA A 106 7.62 10.84 10.56
C ALA A 106 8.83 10.87 11.52
N ARG A 107 9.50 12.02 11.67
CA ARG A 107 10.63 12.25 12.58
C ARG A 107 10.25 11.85 14.00
N GLY A 108 11.00 10.90 14.57
CA GLY A 108 10.80 10.42 15.94
C GLY A 108 9.52 9.61 16.17
N ARG A 109 8.76 9.30 15.13
CA ARG A 109 7.54 8.52 15.22
C ARG A 109 7.52 7.44 14.14
N HIS A 110 7.70 6.20 14.53
CA HIS A 110 7.58 5.07 13.62
C HIS A 110 6.11 4.81 13.29
N VAL A 111 5.72 5.13 12.05
CA VAL A 111 4.40 4.84 11.49
C VAL A 111 4.58 4.44 10.04
N SER A 112 4.12 3.27 9.68
CA SER A 112 4.15 2.78 8.29
C SER A 112 3.07 1.74 8.05
N SER A 113 2.73 1.48 6.80
CA SER A 113 1.81 0.43 6.38
C SER A 113 2.38 -0.27 5.14
N HIS A 114 1.91 -1.50 4.86
CA HIS A 114 2.35 -2.22 3.67
C HIS A 114 1.66 -1.67 2.42
N PHE A 115 0.37 -1.39 2.52
CA PHE A 115 -0.43 -0.89 1.41
C PHE A 115 -1.19 0.37 1.80
N LEU A 116 -1.35 1.25 0.83
CA LEU A 116 -2.21 2.43 0.89
C LEU A 116 -3.22 2.32 -0.25
N ILE A 117 -4.51 2.42 0.06
CA ILE A 117 -5.58 2.50 -0.93
C ILE A 117 -6.19 3.88 -0.84
N GLY A 118 -6.19 4.62 -1.92
CA GLY A 118 -6.70 5.98 -1.89
C GLY A 118 -6.89 6.57 -3.27
N ARG A 119 -7.08 7.87 -3.29
CA ARG A 119 -7.19 8.62 -4.52
C ARG A 119 -5.92 9.41 -4.76
N ASN A 120 -5.43 9.35 -5.98
CA ASN A 120 -4.30 10.15 -6.42
C ASN A 120 -4.77 11.61 -6.60
N HIS A 121 -4.14 12.52 -5.86
CA HIS A 121 -4.53 13.95 -5.87
C HIS A 121 -4.26 14.67 -7.20
N LYS A 122 -3.47 14.07 -8.11
CA LYS A 122 -3.13 14.66 -9.42
C LYS A 122 -4.02 14.18 -10.54
N THR A 123 -4.33 12.86 -10.55
CA THR A 123 -5.14 12.24 -11.61
C THR A 123 -6.59 12.07 -11.24
N ASP A 124 -6.92 12.24 -9.94
CA ASP A 124 -8.24 12.01 -9.37
C ASP A 124 -8.75 10.56 -9.52
N GLU A 125 -7.84 9.62 -9.83
CA GLU A 125 -8.12 8.19 -9.96
C GLU A 125 -7.81 7.44 -8.66
N TYR A 126 -8.45 6.31 -8.44
CA TYR A 126 -8.08 5.42 -7.35
C TYR A 126 -6.71 4.79 -7.62
N GLU A 127 -5.94 4.62 -6.57
CA GLU A 127 -4.63 3.97 -6.63
C GLU A 127 -4.40 3.05 -5.44
N ILE A 128 -3.63 1.99 -5.67
CA ILE A 128 -3.08 1.12 -4.64
C ILE A 128 -1.57 1.28 -4.67
N LEU A 129 -1.00 1.73 -3.55
CA LEU A 129 0.46 1.83 -3.39
C LEU A 129 0.93 0.69 -2.50
N GLN A 130 1.90 -0.09 -2.94
CA GLN A 130 2.65 -0.95 -2.04
C GLN A 130 3.88 -0.18 -1.53
N CYS A 131 3.92 0.08 -0.23
CA CYS A 131 4.98 0.83 0.42
C CYS A 131 6.06 -0.08 1.03
N LEU A 132 5.69 -1.29 1.44
CA LEU A 132 6.60 -2.28 2.01
C LEU A 132 6.31 -3.67 1.47
N ASP A 133 7.36 -4.46 1.28
CA ASP A 133 7.24 -5.91 1.13
C ASP A 133 6.57 -6.50 2.39
N THR A 134 5.63 -7.41 2.21
CA THR A 134 4.95 -8.07 3.34
C THR A 134 5.87 -8.95 4.19
N GLY A 135 7.06 -9.29 3.68
CA GLY A 135 8.16 -9.93 4.42
C GLY A 135 8.84 -9.01 5.44
N LEU A 136 8.46 -7.75 5.49
CA LEU A 136 8.87 -6.80 6.53
C LEU A 136 7.73 -6.57 7.50
N VAL A 137 8.01 -5.96 8.64
CA VAL A 137 7.00 -5.55 9.61
C VAL A 137 6.86 -4.05 9.60
N ALA A 138 5.66 -3.58 9.27
CA ALA A 138 5.28 -2.17 9.35
C ALA A 138 4.87 -1.76 10.77
N TYR A 139 4.99 -0.47 11.08
CA TYR A 139 4.56 0.10 12.37
C TYR A 139 3.15 0.69 12.25
N HIS A 140 2.09 -0.15 12.28
CA HIS A 140 0.70 0.28 12.07
C HIS A 140 -0.27 -0.07 13.20
N ALA A 141 -0.06 -1.16 13.93
CA ALA A 141 -1.03 -1.72 14.87
C ALA A 141 -0.43 -2.12 16.23
N GLY A 142 0.71 -1.55 16.62
CA GLY A 142 1.36 -1.81 17.90
C GLY A 142 1.74 -3.29 18.07
N LYS A 143 1.13 -3.98 19.04
CA LYS A 143 1.44 -5.39 19.32
C LYS A 143 1.09 -6.36 18.18
N PHE A 144 0.19 -5.97 17.27
CA PHE A 144 -0.21 -6.77 16.11
C PHE A 144 0.73 -6.63 14.91
N ASN A 145 1.63 -5.63 14.89
CA ASN A 145 2.53 -5.38 13.76
C ASN A 145 3.22 -6.64 13.25
N LYS A 146 3.74 -7.48 14.15
CA LYS A 146 4.52 -8.67 13.82
C LYS A 146 3.70 -9.80 13.19
N TYR A 147 2.38 -9.77 13.32
CA TYR A 147 1.49 -10.82 12.82
C TYR A 147 0.69 -10.37 11.60
N SER A 148 0.70 -9.07 11.27
CA SER A 148 -0.24 -8.54 10.29
C SER A 148 0.41 -7.86 9.10
N ILE A 149 -0.34 -7.84 8.01
CA ILE A 149 -0.14 -6.97 6.85
C ILE A 149 -1.01 -5.74 7.09
N GLY A 150 -0.41 -4.54 7.15
CA GLY A 150 -1.14 -3.29 7.33
C GLY A 150 -1.65 -2.75 6.00
N VAL A 151 -2.92 -2.39 5.96
CA VAL A 151 -3.57 -1.71 4.83
C VAL A 151 -4.24 -0.45 5.34
N ASP A 152 -3.82 0.72 4.86
CA ASP A 152 -4.46 1.99 5.18
C ASP A 152 -5.40 2.42 4.06
N ILE A 153 -6.69 2.56 4.39
CA ILE A 153 -7.67 3.22 3.54
C ILE A 153 -7.48 4.73 3.73
N CYS A 154 -6.98 5.40 2.68
CA CYS A 154 -6.56 6.79 2.73
C CYS A 154 -7.75 7.73 2.61
N MET A 155 -8.42 7.95 3.73
CA MET A 155 -9.51 8.92 3.90
C MET A 155 -9.69 9.26 5.38
N HIS A 156 -10.30 10.39 5.67
CA HIS A 156 -10.63 10.74 7.05
C HIS A 156 -12.07 10.39 7.38
N PRO A 157 -12.36 9.55 8.39
CA PRO A 157 -13.72 9.13 8.71
C PRO A 157 -14.51 10.18 9.50
N GLU A 158 -13.89 11.20 10.11
CA GLU A 158 -14.57 12.17 10.96
C GLU A 158 -14.81 13.52 10.25
N GLU A 159 -16.07 13.98 10.25
CA GLU A 159 -16.50 15.23 9.60
C GLU A 159 -15.66 16.44 10.02
N LYS A 160 -15.29 16.53 11.31
CA LYS A 160 -14.53 17.69 11.84
C LYS A 160 -13.18 17.94 11.15
N TYR A 161 -12.61 16.92 10.50
CA TYR A 161 -11.37 17.05 9.76
C TYR A 161 -11.60 17.43 8.29
N TRP A 162 -12.83 17.32 7.81
CA TRP A 162 -13.20 17.62 6.44
C TRP A 162 -13.05 19.08 6.09
N GLU A 163 -13.45 19.98 7.01
CA GLU A 163 -13.29 21.42 6.81
C GLU A 163 -11.80 21.83 6.66
N LYS A 164 -10.91 21.13 7.35
CA LYS A 164 -9.47 21.32 7.17
C LYS A 164 -8.98 20.71 5.86
N THR A 165 -9.51 19.57 5.47
CA THR A 165 -9.09 18.84 4.27
C THR A 165 -9.68 19.41 2.99
N LYS A 166 -10.84 20.08 3.00
CA LYS A 166 -11.39 20.83 1.86
C LYS A 166 -10.38 21.80 1.22
N LYS A 167 -9.46 22.34 2.01
CA LYS A 167 -8.39 23.22 1.50
C LYS A 167 -7.33 22.47 0.70
N TRP A 168 -7.25 21.15 0.84
CA TRP A 168 -6.20 20.30 0.28
C TRP A 168 -6.71 19.38 -0.82
N TYR A 169 -8.03 19.25 -0.96
CA TYR A 169 -8.64 18.37 -1.94
C TYR A 169 -9.44 19.17 -2.96
N PRO A 170 -9.29 18.89 -4.25
CA PRO A 170 -10.21 19.39 -5.28
C PRO A 170 -11.65 18.98 -4.97
N ASP A 171 -12.63 19.80 -5.33
CA ASP A 171 -14.07 19.52 -5.11
C ASP A 171 -14.51 18.16 -5.68
N ALA A 172 -13.89 17.71 -6.78
CA ALA A 172 -14.13 16.39 -7.36
C ALA A 172 -13.83 15.25 -6.39
N THR A 173 -12.83 15.37 -5.52
CA THR A 173 -12.47 14.36 -4.54
C THR A 173 -13.53 14.22 -3.44
N LEU A 174 -14.31 15.29 -3.19
CA LEU A 174 -15.37 15.29 -2.17
C LEU A 174 -16.64 14.56 -2.63
N ASN A 175 -16.87 14.45 -3.94
CA ASN A 175 -18.04 13.75 -4.50
C ASN A 175 -18.08 12.23 -4.23
N ILE A 176 -16.95 11.64 -3.82
CA ILE A 176 -16.86 10.22 -3.47
C ILE A 176 -17.46 9.94 -2.08
N LEU A 177 -17.61 10.97 -1.30
CA LEU A 177 -17.93 10.86 0.10
C LEU A 177 -19.37 11.33 0.30
N LYS A 178 -20.27 10.38 0.36
CA LYS A 178 -21.62 10.64 0.89
C LYS A 178 -21.49 10.92 2.37
N ILE A 179 -21.65 12.17 2.78
CA ILE A 179 -21.83 12.52 4.17
C ILE A 179 -23.18 11.93 4.59
N GLN A 180 -23.17 10.80 5.27
CA GLN A 180 -24.34 10.31 5.96
C GLN A 180 -24.27 10.85 7.39
N GLU A 181 -25.37 11.39 7.89
CA GLU A 181 -25.51 11.80 9.29
C GLU A 181 -25.52 10.60 10.27
N LYS A 182 -24.80 9.56 9.94
CA LYS A 182 -24.69 8.40 10.81
C LYS A 182 -23.68 8.69 11.93
N ARG A 183 -24.16 8.75 13.14
CA ARG A 183 -23.29 8.86 14.32
C ARG A 183 -22.81 7.49 14.73
N VAL A 184 -21.51 7.27 14.69
CA VAL A 184 -20.85 6.10 15.28
C VAL A 184 -20.19 6.56 16.57
N HIS A 185 -20.55 5.96 17.69
CA HIS A 185 -20.09 6.38 19.02
C HIS A 185 -20.27 7.89 19.30
N GLY A 186 -21.39 8.45 18.85
CA GLY A 186 -21.72 9.88 19.04
C GLY A 186 -20.96 10.85 18.14
N ARG A 187 -20.13 10.38 17.23
CA ARG A 187 -19.38 11.20 16.25
C ARG A 187 -20.05 11.15 14.89
N LYS A 188 -20.11 12.29 14.22
CA LYS A 188 -20.49 12.33 12.80
C LYS A 188 -19.37 11.73 11.97
N CYS A 189 -19.70 10.69 11.21
CA CYS A 189 -18.78 9.98 10.36
C CYS A 189 -19.10 10.22 8.90
N VAL A 190 -18.08 10.24 8.09
CA VAL A 190 -18.17 10.25 6.64
C VAL A 190 -18.18 8.81 6.16
N MET A 191 -19.10 8.49 5.25
CA MET A 191 -19.14 7.18 4.60
C MET A 191 -18.34 7.24 3.30
N ILE A 192 -17.56 6.21 3.03
CA ILE A 192 -16.95 6.04 1.70
C ILE A 192 -18.06 5.78 0.68
N GLY A 193 -17.90 6.33 -0.54
CA GLY A 193 -18.80 6.03 -1.66
C GLY A 193 -18.72 4.56 -2.04
N ASP A 194 -19.79 4.05 -2.61
CA ASP A 194 -19.91 2.63 -2.95
C ASP A 194 -18.78 2.15 -3.87
N GLU A 195 -18.40 2.94 -4.88
CA GLU A 195 -17.30 2.65 -5.81
C GLU A 195 -15.95 2.47 -5.08
N PHE A 196 -15.62 3.37 -4.15
CA PHE A 196 -14.37 3.25 -3.38
C PHE A 196 -14.43 2.09 -2.39
N ALA A 197 -15.60 1.83 -1.81
CA ALA A 197 -15.81 0.67 -0.95
C ALA A 197 -15.60 -0.63 -1.71
N ASP A 198 -16.06 -0.70 -2.96
CA ASP A 198 -15.88 -1.85 -3.84
C ASP A 198 -14.39 -2.08 -4.15
N VAL A 199 -13.67 -1.04 -4.56
CA VAL A 199 -12.21 -1.12 -4.78
C VAL A 199 -11.49 -1.64 -3.53
N CYS A 200 -11.82 -1.11 -2.35
CA CYS A 200 -11.21 -1.56 -1.09
C CYS A 200 -11.53 -3.03 -0.79
N ARG A 201 -12.79 -3.42 -0.96
CA ARG A 201 -13.25 -4.79 -0.70
C ARG A 201 -12.57 -5.79 -1.63
N GLU A 202 -12.60 -5.52 -2.93
CA GLU A 202 -12.00 -6.39 -3.95
C GLU A 202 -10.50 -6.55 -3.73
N PHE A 203 -9.78 -5.45 -3.47
CA PHE A 203 -8.36 -5.53 -3.15
C PHE A 203 -8.07 -6.35 -1.90
N LEU A 204 -8.85 -6.19 -0.82
CA LEU A 204 -8.65 -6.94 0.42
C LEU A 204 -8.89 -8.44 0.22
N TYR A 205 -9.89 -8.83 -0.57
CA TYR A 205 -10.10 -10.22 -0.96
C TYR A 205 -8.93 -10.77 -1.77
N SER A 206 -8.49 -10.04 -2.80
CA SER A 206 -7.36 -10.43 -3.65
C SER A 206 -6.05 -10.53 -2.86
N LEU A 207 -5.81 -9.61 -1.93
CA LEU A 207 -4.66 -9.65 -1.04
C LEU A 207 -4.69 -10.89 -0.14
N ARG A 208 -5.85 -11.21 0.42
CA ARG A 208 -6.04 -12.41 1.26
C ARG A 208 -5.72 -13.68 0.47
N GLU A 209 -6.31 -13.85 -0.70
CA GLU A 209 -6.07 -15.00 -1.57
C GLU A 209 -4.58 -15.12 -1.97
N ALA A 210 -3.96 -14.01 -2.40
CA ALA A 210 -2.56 -13.99 -2.82
C ALA A 210 -1.56 -14.25 -1.68
N THR A 211 -1.97 -14.02 -0.43
CA THR A 211 -1.14 -14.25 0.77
C THR A 211 -1.51 -15.52 1.55
N ASN A 212 -2.54 -16.23 1.12
CA ASN A 212 -3.11 -17.41 1.80
C ASN A 212 -3.56 -17.13 3.25
N LEU A 213 -4.15 -15.97 3.52
CA LEU A 213 -4.65 -15.52 4.83
C LEU A 213 -6.17 -15.67 4.97
#